data_0784e3c7184ed7cee20e1dfa08677af5
#
_entry.id   0784e3c7184ed7cee20e1dfa08677af5
#
_cell.length_a   1.000
_cell.length_b   1.000
_cell.length_c   1.000
_cell.angle_alpha   90.00
_cell.angle_beta   90.00
_cell.angle_gamma   90.00
#
_symmetry.space_group_name_H-M   'P 1'
#
loop_
_entity.id
_entity.type
_entity.pdbx_description
1 polymer ?
#
loop_
_entity_poly.entity_id
_entity_poly.type
_entity_poly.pdbx_seq_one_letter_code
_entity_poly.pdbx_strand_id
1 'polypeptide(L)'
;MSESRVFVIQEIAGTQAGNPKINIMGASTYSSSGKFNFLLPEFSQIIFSPGPLIYKLRKGLKDFRKEDYLLLTGDPAIIGVACSIVSDITNGKYNLLKFDKQERKYYPIEINLYEKGEVDGD
;
A
#
# COMPACT_ATOMS: atom_id res chain seq x y z
N MET A 1 -18.43 9.85 -9.75
CA MET A 1 -17.41 9.92 -8.69
C MET A 1 -16.63 8.62 -8.65
N SER A 2 -15.32 8.74 -8.60
CA SER A 2 -14.49 7.55 -8.48
C SER A 2 -14.52 7.04 -7.06
N GLU A 3 -14.67 5.73 -6.94
CA GLU A 3 -14.62 5.06 -5.63
C GLU A 3 -13.16 4.82 -5.25
N SER A 4 -12.83 5.04 -3.99
CA SER A 4 -11.50 4.74 -3.48
C SER A 4 -11.42 3.26 -3.08
N ARG A 5 -10.25 2.69 -3.29
CA ARG A 5 -9.96 1.31 -2.93
C ARG A 5 -8.69 1.27 -2.08
N VAL A 6 -8.60 0.27 -1.22
CA VAL A 6 -7.41 0.02 -0.42
C VAL A 6 -6.75 -1.25 -0.92
N PHE A 7 -5.52 -1.13 -1.39
CA PHE A 7 -4.71 -2.25 -1.83
C PHE A 7 -3.72 -2.61 -0.71
N VAL A 8 -3.82 -3.83 -0.22
CA VAL A 8 -2.93 -4.35 0.82
C VAL A 8 -1.77 -5.07 0.13
N ILE A 9 -0.57 -4.57 0.33
CA ILE A 9 0.61 -5.08 -0.40
C ILE A 9 0.82 -6.57 -0.10
N GLN A 10 0.81 -6.94 1.18
CA GLN A 10 1.03 -8.33 1.57
C GLN A 10 0.18 -8.67 2.77
N GLU A 11 -0.43 -9.85 2.76
CA GLU A 11 -1.17 -10.31 3.92
C GLU A 11 -0.22 -10.50 5.09
N ILE A 12 -0.68 -10.11 6.28
CA ILE A 12 0.09 -10.26 7.50
C ILE A 12 -0.40 -11.52 8.20
N ALA A 13 0.55 -12.30 8.73
CA ALA A 13 0.24 -13.53 9.44
C ALA A 13 -0.81 -13.28 10.52
N GLY A 14 -1.86 -14.10 10.52
CA GLY A 14 -2.94 -14.00 11.49
C GLY A 14 -4.03 -13.03 11.15
N THR A 15 -3.88 -12.21 10.10
CA THR A 15 -4.88 -11.20 9.76
C THR A 15 -6.26 -11.80 9.48
N GLN A 16 -6.30 -12.94 8.83
CA GLN A 16 -7.54 -13.63 8.48
C GLN A 16 -7.95 -14.69 9.49
N ALA A 17 -7.10 -15.00 10.45
CA ALA A 17 -7.35 -16.06 11.41
C ALA A 17 -8.15 -15.61 12.64
N GLY A 18 -8.59 -14.38 12.68
CA GLY A 18 -9.39 -13.86 13.79
C GLY A 18 -8.59 -13.44 15.02
N ASN A 19 -7.26 -13.60 14.98
CA ASN A 19 -6.38 -13.18 16.07
C ASN A 19 -5.11 -12.53 15.50
N PRO A 20 -5.24 -11.46 14.74
CA PRO A 20 -4.12 -10.86 14.05
C PRO A 20 -3.20 -10.09 15.00
N LYS A 21 -1.89 -10.12 14.69
CA LYS A 21 -0.92 -9.26 15.36
C LYS A 21 -1.16 -7.79 15.04
N ILE A 22 -1.60 -7.54 13.80
CA ILE A 22 -1.95 -6.19 13.34
C ILE A 22 -3.34 -6.27 12.74
N ASN A 23 -4.26 -5.48 13.28
CA ASN A 23 -5.63 -5.44 12.78
C ASN A 23 -5.73 -4.36 11.71
N ILE A 24 -5.93 -4.77 10.47
CA ILE A 24 -6.06 -3.83 9.35
C ILE A 24 -7.48 -3.29 9.16
N MET A 25 -8.44 -3.77 9.94
CA MET A 25 -9.84 -3.35 9.76
C MET A 25 -10.05 -1.85 9.92
N GLY A 26 -9.20 -1.19 10.71
CA GLY A 26 -9.24 0.26 10.84
C GLY A 26 -8.97 1.01 9.54
N ALA A 27 -8.33 0.36 8.57
CA ALA A 27 -8.06 0.96 7.27
C ALA A 27 -9.26 0.86 6.31
N SER A 28 -10.29 0.08 6.68
CA SER A 28 -11.43 -0.15 5.79
C SER A 28 -12.23 1.11 5.50
N THR A 29 -12.14 2.11 6.38
CA THR A 29 -12.84 3.38 6.18
C THR A 29 -12.34 4.15 4.96
N TYR A 30 -11.14 3.85 4.50
CA TYR A 30 -10.57 4.48 3.31
C TYR A 30 -11.01 3.80 2.01
N SER A 31 -11.66 2.66 2.12
CA SER A 31 -12.23 1.95 0.98
C SER A 31 -13.73 2.26 0.89
N SER A 32 -14.18 2.70 -0.28
CA SER A 32 -15.60 3.02 -0.49
C SER A 32 -16.50 1.81 -0.26
N SER A 33 -16.01 0.61 -0.56
CA SER A 33 -16.77 -0.63 -0.38
C SER A 33 -16.58 -1.25 1.01
N GLY A 34 -15.59 -0.76 1.77
CA GLY A 34 -15.18 -1.38 3.03
C GLY A 34 -14.34 -2.63 2.85
N LYS A 35 -14.01 -3.00 1.63
CA LYS A 35 -13.26 -4.22 1.32
C LYS A 35 -11.82 -3.88 0.95
N PHE A 36 -10.94 -4.88 1.08
CA PHE A 36 -9.53 -4.77 0.74
C PHE A 36 -9.21 -5.58 -0.52
N ASN A 37 -8.23 -5.08 -1.27
CA ASN A 37 -7.65 -5.80 -2.40
C ASN A 37 -6.25 -6.28 -1.99
N PHE A 38 -6.09 -7.58 -1.75
CA PHE A 38 -4.81 -8.15 -1.34
C PHE A 38 -3.97 -8.47 -2.57
N LEU A 39 -2.70 -8.04 -2.56
CA LEU A 39 -1.81 -8.24 -3.70
C LEU A 39 -0.99 -9.51 -3.59
N LEU A 40 -0.42 -9.78 -2.42
CA LEU A 40 0.43 -10.95 -2.21
C LEU A 40 0.02 -11.67 -0.93
N PRO A 41 0.16 -13.01 -0.90
CA PRO A 41 -0.07 -13.77 0.34
C PRO A 41 1.04 -13.52 1.35
N GLU A 42 0.79 -13.90 2.59
CA GLU A 42 1.82 -13.86 3.63
C GLU A 42 3.00 -14.76 3.23
N PHE A 43 4.17 -14.47 3.80
CA PHE A 43 5.43 -15.20 3.53
C PHE A 43 6.00 -15.00 2.13
N SER A 44 5.42 -14.13 1.30
CA SER A 44 6.04 -13.75 0.04
C SER A 44 7.35 -13.01 0.32
N GLN A 45 8.42 -13.35 -0.39
CA GLN A 45 9.73 -12.73 -0.20
C GLN A 45 10.45 -12.60 -1.53
N ILE A 46 11.30 -11.57 -1.62
CA ILE A 46 12.24 -11.42 -2.72
C ILE A 46 13.58 -11.95 -2.22
N ILE A 47 13.94 -13.18 -2.63
CA ILE A 47 15.18 -13.80 -2.17
C ILE A 47 16.27 -13.76 -3.24
N PHE A 48 15.99 -14.28 -4.43
CA PHE A 48 16.99 -14.37 -5.49
C PHE A 48 16.61 -13.57 -6.74
N SER A 49 15.35 -13.57 -7.13
CA SER A 49 14.90 -12.91 -8.33
C SER A 49 13.58 -12.19 -8.05
N PRO A 50 13.53 -10.87 -8.26
CA PRO A 50 12.29 -10.12 -8.04
C PRO A 50 11.28 -10.26 -9.19
N GLY A 51 11.67 -10.82 -10.33
CA GLY A 51 10.82 -10.84 -11.53
C GLY A 51 9.41 -11.36 -11.32
N PRO A 52 9.23 -12.55 -10.74
CA PRO A 52 7.87 -13.08 -10.53
C PRO A 52 7.01 -12.23 -9.62
N LEU A 53 7.60 -11.63 -8.58
CA LEU A 53 6.86 -10.75 -7.67
C LEU A 53 6.50 -9.44 -8.35
N ILE A 54 7.40 -8.88 -9.14
CA ILE A 54 7.12 -7.68 -9.91
C ILE A 54 5.94 -7.92 -10.85
N TYR A 55 5.94 -9.06 -11.54
CA TYR A 55 4.85 -9.42 -12.43
C TYR A 55 3.51 -9.47 -11.70
N LYS A 56 3.47 -10.14 -10.55
CA LYS A 56 2.25 -10.23 -9.75
C LYS A 56 1.78 -8.87 -9.26
N LEU A 57 2.70 -8.05 -8.79
CA LEU A 57 2.37 -6.70 -8.31
C LEU A 57 1.85 -5.82 -9.44
N ARG A 58 2.50 -5.86 -10.61
CA ARG A 58 2.03 -5.09 -11.76
C ARG A 58 0.64 -5.52 -12.19
N LYS A 59 0.38 -6.83 -12.19
CA LYS A 59 -0.93 -7.36 -12.53
C LYS A 59 -2.00 -6.91 -11.55
N GLY A 60 -1.70 -6.98 -10.26
CA GLY A 60 -2.65 -6.60 -9.21
C GLY A 60 -2.89 -5.10 -9.13
N LEU A 61 -1.90 -4.31 -9.54
CA LEU A 61 -1.96 -2.85 -9.43
C LEU A 61 -2.29 -2.15 -10.76
N LYS A 62 -2.54 -2.90 -11.82
CA LYS A 62 -2.70 -2.29 -13.17
C LYS A 62 -3.79 -1.24 -13.23
N ASP A 63 -4.82 -1.36 -12.40
CA ASP A 63 -5.95 -0.43 -12.37
C ASP A 63 -5.87 0.56 -11.21
N PHE A 64 -4.72 0.62 -10.52
CA PHE A 64 -4.53 1.54 -9.40
C PHE A 64 -4.62 2.98 -9.88
N ARG A 65 -5.37 3.79 -9.15
CA ARG A 65 -5.60 5.19 -9.49
C ARG A 65 -5.14 6.09 -8.34
N LYS A 66 -4.95 7.37 -8.64
CA LYS A 66 -4.51 8.34 -7.63
C LYS A 66 -5.47 8.47 -6.45
N GLU A 67 -6.74 8.09 -6.63
CA GLU A 67 -7.75 8.11 -5.56
C GLU A 67 -7.64 6.90 -4.62
N ASP A 68 -6.93 5.86 -5.05
CA ASP A 68 -6.77 4.64 -4.26
C ASP A 68 -5.67 4.81 -3.21
N TYR A 69 -5.66 3.88 -2.27
CA TYR A 69 -4.69 3.87 -1.17
C TYR A 69 -3.87 2.59 -1.21
N LEU A 70 -2.58 2.72 -0.95
CA LEU A 70 -1.67 1.58 -0.85
C LEU A 70 -1.32 1.39 0.63
N LEU A 71 -1.78 0.30 1.21
CA LEU A 71 -1.52 -0.03 2.62
C LEU A 71 -0.19 -0.74 2.73
N LEU A 72 0.73 -0.13 3.47
CA LEU A 72 2.12 -0.58 3.57
C LEU A 72 2.24 -1.72 4.59
N THR A 73 2.18 -2.95 4.09
CA THR A 73 2.29 -4.15 4.92
C THR A 73 3.29 -5.13 4.30
N GLY A 74 3.98 -5.86 5.17
CA GLY A 74 4.83 -6.97 4.74
C GLY A 74 6.31 -6.63 4.64
N ASP A 75 6.99 -7.34 3.77
CA ASP A 75 8.44 -7.22 3.56
C ASP A 75 8.79 -5.84 3.02
N PRO A 76 9.74 -5.12 3.65
CA PRO A 76 10.14 -3.79 3.18
C PRO A 76 10.58 -3.74 1.72
N ALA A 77 11.25 -4.78 1.23
CA ALA A 77 11.67 -4.83 -0.17
C ALA A 77 10.47 -4.89 -1.11
N ILE A 78 9.45 -5.66 -0.74
CA ILE A 78 8.21 -5.76 -1.52
C ILE A 78 7.46 -4.44 -1.48
N ILE A 79 7.41 -3.80 -0.31
CA ILE A 79 6.78 -2.48 -0.17
C ILE A 79 7.46 -1.47 -1.11
N GLY A 80 8.78 -1.47 -1.15
CA GLY A 80 9.52 -0.58 -2.04
C GLY A 80 9.18 -0.79 -3.51
N VAL A 81 9.10 -2.05 -3.94
CA VAL A 81 8.74 -2.37 -5.33
C VAL A 81 7.31 -1.94 -5.62
N ALA A 82 6.38 -2.21 -4.72
CA ALA A 82 4.97 -1.81 -4.91
C ALA A 82 4.83 -0.30 -5.03
N CYS A 83 5.52 0.46 -4.19
CA CYS A 83 5.51 1.92 -4.25
C CYS A 83 6.08 2.42 -5.58
N SER A 84 7.14 1.79 -6.07
CA SER A 84 7.74 2.15 -7.36
C SER A 84 6.77 1.94 -8.51
N ILE A 85 6.04 0.82 -8.48
CA ILE A 85 5.05 0.51 -9.52
C ILE A 85 3.90 1.51 -9.48
N VAL A 86 3.38 1.78 -8.29
CA VAL A 86 2.28 2.74 -8.13
C VAL A 86 2.70 4.13 -8.58
N SER A 87 3.92 4.54 -8.23
CA SER A 87 4.46 5.82 -8.66
C SER A 87 4.53 5.92 -10.19
N ASP A 88 4.96 4.84 -10.84
CA ASP A 88 5.05 4.78 -12.30
C ASP A 88 3.66 4.92 -12.94
N ILE A 89 2.67 4.19 -12.42
CA ILE A 89 1.31 4.18 -12.96
C ILE A 89 0.62 5.54 -12.78
N THR A 90 0.84 6.20 -11.64
CA THR A 90 0.13 7.43 -11.27
C THR A 90 0.93 8.70 -11.54
N ASN A 91 2.07 8.59 -12.20
CA ASN A 91 2.95 9.74 -12.44
C ASN A 91 3.37 10.42 -11.14
N GLY A 92 3.66 9.63 -10.13
CA GLY A 92 4.18 10.12 -8.86
C GLY A 92 3.15 10.75 -7.92
N LYS A 93 1.87 10.54 -8.19
CA LYS A 93 0.79 11.07 -7.35
C LYS A 93 -0.09 9.95 -6.85
N TYR A 94 0.00 9.63 -5.57
CA TYR A 94 -0.77 8.53 -4.99
C TYR A 94 -0.87 8.67 -3.48
N ASN A 95 -1.73 7.85 -2.87
CA ASN A 95 -1.93 7.86 -1.43
C ASN A 95 -1.38 6.59 -0.80
N LEU A 96 -0.69 6.76 0.31
CA LEU A 96 -0.26 5.65 1.16
C LEU A 96 -1.11 5.61 2.42
N LEU A 97 -1.25 4.44 3.00
CA LEU A 97 -1.80 4.28 4.35
C LEU A 97 -0.71 3.71 5.22
N LYS A 98 -0.51 4.34 6.35
CA LYS A 98 0.50 3.94 7.33
C LYS A 98 -0.16 3.75 8.69
N PHE A 99 0.24 2.70 9.40
CA PHE A 99 -0.22 2.47 10.76
C PHE A 99 0.71 3.15 11.75
N ASP A 100 0.14 3.99 12.62
CA ASP A 100 0.88 4.61 13.71
C ASP A 100 0.67 3.79 14.97
N LYS A 101 1.74 3.21 15.48
CA LYS A 101 1.69 2.34 16.65
C LYS A 101 1.33 3.08 17.94
N GLN A 102 1.72 4.33 18.07
CA GLN A 102 1.43 5.13 19.27
C GLN A 102 -0.04 5.48 19.34
N GLU A 103 -0.59 5.98 18.24
CA GLU A 103 -1.99 6.40 18.19
C GLU A 103 -2.92 5.25 17.84
N ARG A 104 -2.39 4.12 17.39
CA ARG A 104 -3.15 2.94 16.94
C ARG A 104 -4.16 3.30 15.86
N LYS A 105 -3.73 4.13 14.92
CA LYS A 105 -4.55 4.61 13.82
C LYS A 105 -3.82 4.47 12.50
N TYR A 106 -4.60 4.39 11.44
CA TYR A 106 -4.09 4.48 10.09
C TYR A 106 -4.13 5.92 9.63
N TYR A 107 -3.03 6.38 9.05
CA TYR A 107 -2.93 7.72 8.52
C TYR A 107 -2.74 7.68 7.01
N PRO A 108 -3.52 8.49 6.27
CA PRO A 108 -3.26 8.66 4.85
C PRO A 108 -2.10 9.62 4.65
N ILE A 109 -1.23 9.27 3.71
CA ILE A 109 -0.12 10.14 3.31
C ILE A 109 -0.27 10.38 1.83
N GLU A 110 -0.52 11.63 1.45
CA GLU A 110 -0.62 12.01 0.05
C GLU A 110 0.76 12.27 -0.51
N ILE A 111 1.14 11.51 -1.53
CA ILE A 111 2.44 11.62 -2.18
C ILE A 111 2.29 12.37 -3.49
N ASN A 112 3.16 13.36 -3.68
CA ASN A 112 3.34 14.03 -4.94
C ASN A 112 4.84 14.26 -5.12
N LEU A 113 5.47 13.44 -5.94
CA LEU A 113 6.92 13.48 -6.12
C LEU A 113 7.43 14.74 -6.80
N TYR A 114 6.54 15.49 -7.40
CA TYR A 114 6.90 16.72 -8.12
C TYR A 114 6.62 17.98 -7.32
N GLU A 115 6.04 17.82 -6.14
CA GLU A 115 5.80 18.96 -5.25
C GLU A 115 7.12 19.44 -4.67
N LYS A 116 7.38 20.74 -4.83
CA LYS A 116 8.56 21.35 -4.22
C LYS A 116 8.21 21.76 -2.80
N GLY A 117 8.68 20.99 -1.83
CA GLY A 117 8.56 21.38 -0.44
C GLY A 117 9.38 22.64 -0.18
N GLU A 118 8.87 23.53 0.67
CA GLU A 118 9.67 24.64 1.16
C GLU A 118 10.58 24.10 2.24
N VAL A 119 11.88 24.27 2.03
CA VAL A 119 12.89 23.89 3.01
C VAL A 119 13.61 25.16 3.44
N ASP A 120 13.64 25.41 4.75
CA ASP A 120 14.33 26.57 5.28
C ASP A 120 15.80 26.54 4.91
N GLY A 121 16.29 27.62 4.33
CA GLY A 121 17.68 27.74 3.94
C GLY A 121 18.01 27.29 2.53
N ASP A 122 17.03 26.87 1.78
CA ASP A 122 17.21 26.54 0.37
C ASP A 122 16.94 27.74 -0.53
#